data_65e591852f2f7eebe31ea2c67d494d12
#
_entry.id   65e591852f2f7eebe31ea2c67d494d12
#
_cell.length_a   1.000
_cell.length_b   1.000
_cell.length_c   1.000
_cell.angle_alpha   90.00
_cell.angle_beta   90.00
_cell.angle_gamma   90.00
#
_symmetry.space_group_name_H-M   'P 1'
#
loop_
_entity.id
_entity.type
_entity.pdbx_description
1 polymer ?
#
loop_
_entity_poly.entity_id
_entity_poly.type
_entity_poly.pdbx_seq_one_letter_code
_entity_poly.pdbx_strand_id
1 'polypeptide(L)'
;MRATLFSFQEAALADLHEKIQKAHTLWSEKDPQVISFTAPTGAGKTIIMTALFEDIIFGHAYGIAEPDSIFVWLSDMPELNEQTRLKIESKSDKFRARDIHIIDSNYDSEYFAPGGIYFLNTQKLGTDKLLTQKSDLRQYTIWETLANTAKRQPKSFYIVIDEAHRGTATPQAENRAQSIMQKFIKGSKEDGMPIMPLVIGVTATPQRFQRLVADTTSTIQKVAVPP
;
A
#
# COMPACT_ATOMS: atom_id res chain seq x y z
N MET A 1 19.06 2.87 -5.13
CA MET A 1 19.09 1.54 -4.44
C MET A 1 20.51 1.14 -4.07
N ARG A 2 20.72 0.64 -2.85
CA ARG A 2 22.01 0.01 -2.43
C ARG A 2 22.15 -1.44 -2.90
N ALA A 3 21.06 -2.09 -3.20
CA ALA A 3 21.02 -3.45 -3.71
C ALA A 3 20.91 -3.44 -5.24
N THR A 4 21.67 -4.31 -5.90
CA THR A 4 21.50 -4.58 -7.33
C THR A 4 20.33 -5.54 -7.50
N LEU A 5 19.43 -5.22 -8.40
CA LEU A 5 18.32 -6.10 -8.76
C LEU A 5 18.80 -7.23 -9.68
N PHE A 6 18.23 -8.41 -9.52
CA PHE A 6 18.36 -9.48 -10.50
C PHE A 6 17.52 -9.17 -11.74
N SER A 7 17.85 -9.77 -12.88
CA SER A 7 17.15 -9.52 -14.15
C SER A 7 15.63 -9.74 -14.07
N PHE A 8 15.18 -10.76 -13.34
CA PHE A 8 13.74 -10.99 -13.13
C PHE A 8 13.07 -9.94 -12.24
N GLN A 9 13.82 -9.34 -11.31
CA GLN A 9 13.33 -8.23 -10.47
C GLN A 9 13.23 -6.94 -11.27
N GLU A 10 14.21 -6.68 -12.13
CA GLU A 10 14.19 -5.55 -13.07
C GLU A 10 13.01 -5.65 -14.04
N ALA A 11 12.77 -6.85 -14.59
CA ALA A 11 11.61 -7.09 -15.45
C ALA A 11 10.27 -6.85 -14.71
N ALA A 12 10.15 -7.32 -13.47
CA ALA A 12 8.96 -7.08 -12.66
C ALA A 12 8.78 -5.60 -12.31
N LEU A 13 9.87 -4.88 -12.04
CA LEU A 13 9.84 -3.44 -11.79
C LEU A 13 9.38 -2.66 -13.02
N ALA A 14 9.89 -3.01 -14.20
CA ALA A 14 9.47 -2.40 -15.46
C ALA A 14 7.98 -2.64 -15.75
N ASP A 15 7.50 -3.87 -15.53
CA ASP A 15 6.07 -4.20 -15.70
C ASP A 15 5.19 -3.44 -14.68
N LEU A 16 5.63 -3.29 -13.42
CA LEU A 16 4.93 -2.48 -12.42
C LEU A 16 4.81 -1.02 -12.88
N HIS A 17 5.88 -0.42 -13.40
CA HIS A 17 5.84 0.95 -13.94
C HIS A 17 4.85 1.06 -15.11
N GLU A 18 4.87 0.12 -16.06
CA GLU A 18 3.91 0.10 -17.17
C GLU A 18 2.46 0.04 -16.65
N LYS A 19 2.18 -0.85 -15.68
CA LYS A 19 0.82 -0.98 -15.13
C LYS A 19 0.38 0.25 -14.34
N ILE A 20 1.30 0.92 -13.63
CA ILE A 20 1.01 2.18 -12.92
C ILE A 20 0.69 3.29 -13.93
N GLN A 21 1.48 3.47 -15.00
CA GLN A 21 1.19 4.45 -16.04
C GLN A 21 -0.17 4.21 -16.69
N LYS A 22 -0.48 2.95 -16.98
CA LYS A 22 -1.79 2.55 -17.50
C LYS A 22 -2.90 2.85 -16.49
N ALA A 23 -2.69 2.55 -15.19
CA ALA A 23 -3.63 2.84 -14.14
C ALA A 23 -3.90 4.36 -14.03
N HIS A 24 -2.88 5.21 -14.11
CA HIS A 24 -3.04 6.67 -14.10
C HIS A 24 -3.85 7.18 -15.33
N THR A 25 -3.69 6.52 -16.47
CA THR A 25 -4.44 6.86 -17.68
C THR A 25 -5.91 6.46 -17.60
N LEU A 26 -6.19 5.28 -17.02
CA LEU A 26 -7.54 4.73 -16.91
C LEU A 26 -8.30 5.26 -15.70
N TRP A 27 -7.60 5.75 -14.68
CA TRP A 27 -8.20 6.14 -13.42
C TRP A 27 -9.28 7.23 -13.59
N SER A 28 -10.40 6.98 -12.97
CA SER A 28 -11.45 7.95 -12.69
C SER A 28 -12.12 7.62 -11.35
N GLU A 29 -12.92 8.54 -10.81
CA GLU A 29 -13.69 8.26 -9.58
C GLU A 29 -14.62 7.04 -9.73
N LYS A 30 -15.00 6.70 -10.95
CA LYS A 30 -15.88 5.55 -11.26
C LYS A 30 -15.09 4.29 -11.61
N ASP A 31 -13.79 4.41 -11.88
CA ASP A 31 -12.90 3.30 -12.21
C ASP A 31 -11.59 3.41 -11.42
N PRO A 32 -11.62 3.12 -10.09
CA PRO A 32 -10.42 2.97 -9.29
C PRO A 32 -9.57 1.80 -9.80
N GLN A 33 -8.27 1.86 -9.57
CA GLN A 33 -7.33 0.94 -10.19
C GLN A 33 -6.70 0.00 -9.15
N VAL A 34 -6.58 -1.26 -9.50
CA VAL A 34 -5.92 -2.28 -8.67
C VAL A 34 -4.82 -2.96 -9.49
N ILE A 35 -3.63 -3.09 -8.91
CA ILE A 35 -2.53 -3.86 -9.46
C ILE A 35 -2.27 -5.06 -8.54
N SER A 36 -2.38 -6.27 -9.06
CA SER A 36 -2.02 -7.50 -8.36
C SER A 36 -0.58 -7.86 -8.70
N PHE A 37 0.34 -7.63 -7.77
CA PHE A 37 1.74 -8.03 -7.90
C PHE A 37 2.00 -9.35 -7.18
N THR A 38 2.24 -10.39 -7.95
CA THR A 38 2.49 -11.74 -7.44
C THR A 38 3.95 -12.12 -7.64
N ALA A 39 4.60 -12.55 -6.57
CA ALA A 39 5.95 -13.09 -6.64
C ALA A 39 6.17 -14.17 -5.56
N PRO A 40 6.92 -15.25 -5.84
CA PRO A 40 7.21 -16.28 -4.87
C PRO A 40 7.81 -15.75 -3.57
N THR A 41 7.70 -16.54 -2.50
CA THR A 41 8.43 -16.23 -1.27
C THR A 41 9.94 -16.28 -1.55
N GLY A 42 10.67 -15.27 -1.09
CA GLY A 42 12.11 -15.16 -1.38
C GLY A 42 12.46 -14.41 -2.66
N ALA A 43 11.54 -14.17 -3.58
CA ALA A 43 11.78 -13.41 -4.82
C ALA A 43 12.16 -11.92 -4.62
N GLY A 44 12.14 -11.43 -3.37
CA GLY A 44 12.52 -10.05 -3.07
C GLY A 44 11.41 -9.03 -3.29
N LYS A 45 10.15 -9.37 -3.05
CA LYS A 45 9.01 -8.44 -3.17
C LYS A 45 9.28 -7.07 -2.54
N THR A 46 9.77 -7.05 -1.30
CA THR A 46 10.10 -5.80 -0.60
C THR A 46 11.17 -4.98 -1.33
N ILE A 47 12.17 -5.65 -1.91
CA ILE A 47 13.26 -4.97 -2.66
C ILE A 47 12.70 -4.35 -3.94
N ILE A 48 11.87 -5.09 -4.69
CA ILE A 48 11.21 -4.59 -5.90
C ILE A 48 10.32 -3.39 -5.57
N MET A 49 9.52 -3.48 -4.50
CA MET A 49 8.68 -2.37 -4.06
C MET A 49 9.50 -1.17 -3.57
N THR A 50 10.65 -1.39 -2.91
CA THR A 50 11.55 -0.30 -2.53
C THR A 50 12.10 0.43 -3.76
N ALA A 51 12.52 -0.32 -4.78
CA ALA A 51 12.97 0.24 -6.05
C ALA A 51 11.85 1.05 -6.74
N LEU A 52 10.63 0.51 -6.76
CA LEU A 52 9.46 1.19 -7.31
C LEU A 52 9.20 2.54 -6.60
N PHE A 53 9.24 2.57 -5.27
CA PHE A 53 9.03 3.81 -4.51
C PHE A 53 10.14 4.83 -4.76
N GLU A 54 11.41 4.39 -4.83
CA GLU A 54 12.52 5.28 -5.20
C GLU A 54 12.34 5.86 -6.59
N ASP A 55 11.98 5.02 -7.55
CA ASP A 55 11.80 5.43 -8.94
C ASP A 55 10.68 6.44 -9.09
N ILE A 56 9.55 6.21 -8.42
CA ILE A 56 8.40 7.13 -8.47
C ILE A 56 8.75 8.47 -7.80
N ILE A 57 9.26 8.46 -6.57
CA ILE A 57 9.51 9.70 -5.82
C ILE A 57 10.69 10.50 -6.39
N PHE A 58 11.78 9.82 -6.72
CA PHE A 58 13.06 10.49 -7.07
C PHE A 58 13.36 10.48 -8.57
N GLY A 59 12.55 9.80 -9.37
CA GLY A 59 12.73 9.64 -10.80
C GLY A 59 13.78 8.58 -11.17
N HIS A 60 13.54 7.94 -12.28
CA HIS A 60 14.40 6.93 -12.89
C HIS A 60 14.17 6.86 -14.40
N ALA A 61 14.82 5.90 -15.09
CA ALA A 61 14.68 5.66 -16.53
C ALA A 61 13.22 5.41 -17.00
N TYR A 62 12.31 5.07 -16.08
CA TYR A 62 10.91 4.77 -16.38
C TYR A 62 9.97 5.99 -16.40
N GLY A 63 10.40 7.15 -15.92
CA GLY A 63 9.55 8.32 -15.92
C GLY A 63 10.09 9.52 -15.16
N ILE A 64 9.27 10.56 -15.11
CA ILE A 64 9.55 11.80 -14.38
C ILE A 64 9.30 11.54 -12.88
N ALA A 65 10.13 12.14 -12.03
CA ALA A 65 9.94 12.07 -10.58
C ALA A 65 8.58 12.68 -10.15
N GLU A 66 7.91 11.98 -9.25
CA GLU A 66 6.68 12.42 -8.58
C GLU A 66 6.95 12.56 -7.07
N PRO A 67 7.67 13.62 -6.64
CA PRO A 67 8.16 13.75 -5.26
C PRO A 67 7.05 13.86 -4.21
N ASP A 68 5.84 14.20 -4.63
CA ASP A 68 4.68 14.31 -3.75
C ASP A 68 3.93 12.97 -3.56
N SER A 69 4.41 11.89 -4.18
CA SER A 69 3.76 10.58 -4.04
C SER A 69 3.78 10.07 -2.61
N ILE A 70 2.66 9.48 -2.18
CA ILE A 70 2.46 8.92 -0.85
C ILE A 70 2.15 7.44 -0.98
N PHE A 71 2.84 6.62 -0.19
CA PHE A 71 2.61 5.18 -0.11
C PHE A 71 2.15 4.80 1.28
N VAL A 72 0.96 4.19 1.39
CA VAL A 72 0.49 3.59 2.63
C VAL A 72 0.63 2.08 2.52
N TRP A 73 1.56 1.51 3.29
CA TRP A 73 1.81 0.07 3.36
C TRP A 73 0.94 -0.54 4.45
N LEU A 74 -0.03 -1.32 4.05
CA LEU A 74 -0.98 -1.98 4.93
C LEU A 74 -0.60 -3.46 5.10
N SER A 75 -0.43 -3.91 6.34
CA SER A 75 -0.26 -5.32 6.70
C SER A 75 -1.09 -5.68 7.92
N ASP A 76 -1.22 -6.95 8.20
CA ASP A 76 -1.95 -7.47 9.37
C ASP A 76 -1.05 -7.76 10.58
N MET A 77 0.28 -7.78 10.41
CA MET A 77 1.24 -8.07 11.47
C MET A 77 2.18 -6.89 11.73
N PRO A 78 2.17 -6.31 12.95
CA PRO A 78 3.02 -5.17 13.30
C PRO A 78 4.52 -5.44 13.09
N GLU A 79 4.96 -6.66 13.41
CA GLU A 79 6.36 -7.09 13.28
C GLU A 79 6.82 -7.09 11.82
N LEU A 80 5.92 -7.39 10.88
CA LEU A 80 6.21 -7.34 9.44
C LEU A 80 6.38 -5.89 8.95
N ASN A 81 5.59 -4.97 9.49
CA ASN A 81 5.76 -3.55 9.18
C ASN A 81 7.15 -3.07 9.59
N GLU A 82 7.60 -3.40 10.81
CA GLU A 82 8.92 -3.02 11.29
C GLU A 82 10.03 -3.68 10.46
N GLN A 83 9.92 -4.97 10.17
CA GLN A 83 10.89 -5.67 9.32
C GLN A 83 10.95 -5.07 7.90
N THR A 84 9.80 -4.71 7.33
CA THR A 84 9.72 -4.09 6.00
C THR A 84 10.32 -2.70 6.02
N ARG A 85 10.03 -1.89 7.04
CA ARG A 85 10.64 -0.57 7.26
C ARG A 85 12.16 -0.67 7.28
N LEU A 86 12.72 -1.54 8.12
CA LEU A 86 14.15 -1.75 8.25
C LEU A 86 14.79 -2.24 6.92
N LYS A 87 14.09 -3.09 6.18
CA LYS A 87 14.54 -3.52 4.85
C LYS A 87 14.60 -2.35 3.87
N ILE A 88 13.57 -1.50 3.83
CA ILE A 88 13.56 -0.31 2.97
C ILE A 88 14.73 0.60 3.35
N GLU A 89 14.89 0.94 4.63
CA GLU A 89 16.00 1.77 5.10
C GLU A 89 17.37 1.21 4.76
N SER A 90 17.55 -0.12 4.87
CA SER A 90 18.84 -0.77 4.60
C SER A 90 19.14 -0.90 3.10
N LYS A 91 18.13 -1.01 2.24
CA LYS A 91 18.28 -1.25 0.79
C LYS A 91 18.17 0.02 -0.03
N SER A 92 17.51 1.05 0.50
CA SER A 92 17.45 2.36 -0.14
C SER A 92 18.70 3.18 0.16
N ASP A 93 19.14 3.95 -0.81
CA ASP A 93 20.15 5.01 -0.65
C ASP A 93 19.52 6.41 -0.66
N LYS A 94 18.25 6.51 -1.00
CA LYS A 94 17.50 7.77 -1.13
C LYS A 94 16.58 8.04 0.06
N PHE A 95 15.81 7.03 0.51
CA PHE A 95 14.95 7.19 1.68
C PHE A 95 15.74 7.36 2.97
N ARG A 96 15.29 8.28 3.81
CA ARG A 96 15.80 8.53 5.16
C ARG A 96 14.73 8.13 6.19
N ALA A 97 15.13 7.98 7.44
CA ALA A 97 14.20 7.65 8.52
C ALA A 97 13.02 8.63 8.62
N ARG A 98 13.22 9.90 8.27
CA ARG A 98 12.19 10.94 8.25
C ARG A 98 11.13 10.77 7.15
N ASP A 99 11.41 9.98 6.13
CA ASP A 99 10.53 9.74 4.99
C ASP A 99 9.69 8.48 5.18
N ILE A 100 9.94 7.73 6.27
CA ILE A 100 9.32 6.45 6.57
C ILE A 100 8.66 6.51 7.95
N HIS A 101 7.34 6.39 7.98
CA HIS A 101 6.53 6.62 9.16
C HIS A 101 5.79 5.35 9.57
N ILE A 102 5.80 5.02 10.86
CA ILE A 102 4.90 4.01 11.42
C ILE A 102 3.73 4.75 12.06
N ILE A 103 2.52 4.47 11.58
CA ILE A 103 1.31 5.06 12.13
C ILE A 103 1.02 4.39 13.47
N ASP A 104 1.16 5.15 14.54
CA ASP A 104 0.82 4.74 15.89
C ASP A 104 -0.59 5.20 16.30
N SER A 105 -1.00 4.87 17.52
CA SER A 105 -2.33 5.21 18.02
C SER A 105 -2.54 6.71 18.28
N ASN A 106 -1.47 7.51 18.28
CA ASN A 106 -1.52 8.97 18.49
C ASN A 106 -1.50 9.75 17.19
N TYR A 107 -1.39 9.05 16.04
CA TYR A 107 -1.37 9.71 14.74
C TYR A 107 -2.67 10.50 14.52
N ASP A 108 -2.54 11.80 14.28
CA ASP A 108 -3.65 12.73 14.06
C ASP A 108 -3.22 13.76 13.02
N SER A 109 -3.74 13.65 11.81
CA SER A 109 -3.42 14.56 10.72
C SER A 109 -4.54 14.59 9.71
N GLU A 110 -4.82 15.77 9.15
CA GLU A 110 -5.83 15.92 8.10
C GLU A 110 -5.46 15.16 6.82
N TYR A 111 -4.17 15.16 6.47
CA TYR A 111 -3.60 14.52 5.27
C TYR A 111 -2.29 13.82 5.62
N PHE A 112 -1.91 12.83 4.84
CA PHE A 112 -0.52 12.37 4.85
C PHE A 112 0.40 13.41 4.22
N ALA A 113 1.59 13.61 4.81
CA ALA A 113 2.60 14.47 4.21
C ALA A 113 3.14 13.83 2.92
N PRO A 114 3.37 14.64 1.85
CA PRO A 114 3.87 14.12 0.58
C PRO A 114 5.30 13.57 0.69
N GLY A 115 5.65 12.69 -0.25
CA GLY A 115 6.99 12.12 -0.36
C GLY A 115 7.34 11.05 0.67
N GLY A 116 6.34 10.46 1.35
CA GLY A 116 6.54 9.53 2.46
C GLY A 116 5.97 8.13 2.24
N ILE A 117 6.52 7.19 3.00
CA ILE A 117 6.02 5.82 3.15
C ILE A 117 5.43 5.68 4.56
N TYR A 118 4.17 5.30 4.66
CA TYR A 118 3.42 5.18 5.90
C TYR A 118 3.04 3.73 6.14
N PHE A 119 3.50 3.15 7.24
CA PHE A 119 3.16 1.79 7.64
C PHE A 119 1.94 1.78 8.55
N LEU A 120 0.90 1.10 8.10
CA LEU A 120 -0.38 0.98 8.80
C LEU A 120 -0.70 -0.50 9.05
N ASN A 121 -1.18 -0.80 10.26
CA ASN A 121 -1.52 -2.17 10.64
C ASN A 121 -3.04 -2.34 10.78
N THR A 122 -3.60 -3.40 10.20
CA THR A 122 -5.04 -3.67 10.26
C THR A 122 -5.56 -3.85 11.67
N GLN A 123 -4.73 -4.30 12.63
CA GLN A 123 -5.13 -4.47 14.02
C GLN A 123 -5.47 -3.14 14.71
N LYS A 124 -4.98 -2.01 14.17
CA LYS A 124 -5.29 -0.65 14.64
C LYS A 124 -6.54 -0.05 13.99
N LEU A 125 -7.17 -0.76 13.05
CA LEU A 125 -8.27 -0.27 12.22
C LEU A 125 -9.64 -0.86 12.58
N GLY A 126 -9.76 -1.52 13.72
CA GLY A 126 -11.05 -1.97 14.23
C GLY A 126 -11.92 -0.80 14.72
N THR A 127 -13.24 -0.97 14.75
CA THR A 127 -14.20 0.04 15.19
C THR A 127 -13.99 0.50 16.64
N ASP A 128 -13.33 -0.33 17.45
CA ASP A 128 -13.01 -0.09 18.86
C ASP A 128 -11.62 0.56 19.07
N LYS A 129 -10.93 0.93 18.02
CA LYS A 129 -9.52 1.40 18.07
C LYS A 129 -9.42 2.91 18.11
N LEU A 130 -8.40 3.40 18.82
CA LEU A 130 -8.15 4.84 18.97
C LEU A 130 -7.99 5.57 17.63
N LEU A 131 -7.36 4.95 16.62
CA LEU A 131 -7.17 5.56 15.31
C LEU A 131 -8.47 5.78 14.53
N THR A 132 -9.51 5.01 14.83
CA THR A 132 -10.76 5.01 14.08
C THR A 132 -11.87 5.79 14.75
N GLN A 133 -11.66 6.25 15.98
CA GLN A 133 -12.64 6.98 16.77
C GLN A 133 -12.22 8.44 16.97
N LYS A 134 -13.19 9.35 16.89
CA LYS A 134 -13.03 10.74 17.32
C LYS A 134 -13.01 10.82 18.85
N SER A 135 -12.25 11.76 19.38
CA SER A 135 -12.21 12.09 20.80
C SER A 135 -11.86 13.57 20.96
N ASP A 136 -11.96 14.10 22.16
CA ASP A 136 -11.55 15.48 22.47
C ASP A 136 -10.07 15.75 22.19
N LEU A 137 -9.27 14.68 22.12
CA LEU A 137 -7.83 14.73 21.85
C LEU A 137 -7.47 14.38 20.40
N ARG A 138 -8.46 14.05 19.53
CA ARG A 138 -8.24 13.64 18.15
C ARG A 138 -9.12 14.45 17.20
N GLN A 139 -8.49 15.19 16.31
CA GLN A 139 -9.16 15.99 15.28
C GLN A 139 -9.61 15.12 14.10
N TYR A 140 -8.73 14.23 13.63
CA TYR A 140 -8.96 13.39 12.44
C TYR A 140 -8.80 11.91 12.76
N THR A 141 -9.78 11.11 12.38
CA THR A 141 -9.62 9.66 12.36
C THR A 141 -8.72 9.27 11.19
N ILE A 142 -8.13 8.08 11.25
CA ILE A 142 -7.32 7.58 10.14
C ILE A 142 -8.14 7.43 8.84
N TRP A 143 -9.44 7.15 8.96
CA TRP A 143 -10.34 7.07 7.81
C TRP A 143 -10.51 8.43 7.13
N GLU A 144 -10.63 9.50 7.92
CA GLU A 144 -10.68 10.87 7.39
C GLU A 144 -9.36 11.26 6.73
N THR A 145 -8.21 10.95 7.36
CA THR A 145 -6.89 11.21 6.77
C THR A 145 -6.73 10.51 5.40
N LEU A 146 -7.12 9.23 5.32
CA LEU A 146 -7.09 8.45 4.07
C LEU A 146 -8.01 9.06 3.01
N ALA A 147 -9.26 9.37 3.38
CA ALA A 147 -10.26 9.94 2.48
C ALA A 147 -9.84 11.32 1.95
N ASN A 148 -9.36 12.18 2.84
CA ASN A 148 -8.90 13.53 2.49
C ASN A 148 -7.68 13.47 1.56
N THR A 149 -6.71 12.59 1.84
CA THR A 149 -5.53 12.41 0.98
C THR A 149 -5.93 11.87 -0.39
N ALA A 150 -6.79 10.86 -0.46
CA ALA A 150 -7.28 10.29 -1.72
C ALA A 150 -8.00 11.34 -2.58
N LYS A 151 -8.80 12.22 -1.96
CA LYS A 151 -9.49 13.31 -2.65
C LYS A 151 -8.53 14.38 -3.14
N ARG A 152 -7.52 14.73 -2.34
CA ARG A 152 -6.57 15.80 -2.64
C ARG A 152 -5.62 15.46 -3.78
N GLN A 153 -5.10 14.22 -3.80
CA GLN A 153 -4.08 13.79 -4.75
C GLN A 153 -4.25 12.34 -5.22
N PRO A 154 -5.36 12.04 -5.93
CA PRO A 154 -5.72 10.66 -6.28
C PRO A 154 -4.69 9.94 -7.16
N LYS A 155 -3.92 10.65 -7.98
CA LYS A 155 -2.94 10.05 -8.89
C LYS A 155 -1.56 9.81 -8.27
N SER A 156 -1.28 10.40 -7.11
CA SER A 156 -0.02 10.23 -6.38
C SER A 156 -0.22 9.62 -4.99
N PHE A 157 -1.37 8.98 -4.76
CA PHE A 157 -1.71 8.29 -3.53
C PHE A 157 -1.89 6.80 -3.77
N TYR A 158 -1.00 6.00 -3.18
CA TYR A 158 -0.91 4.57 -3.38
C TYR A 158 -1.16 3.81 -2.08
N ILE A 159 -2.04 2.83 -2.13
CA ILE A 159 -2.22 1.86 -1.05
C ILE A 159 -1.52 0.58 -1.45
N VAL A 160 -0.59 0.10 -0.63
CA VAL A 160 0.10 -1.18 -0.82
C VAL A 160 -0.42 -2.16 0.22
N ILE A 161 -1.10 -3.20 -0.23
CA ILE A 161 -1.61 -4.27 0.65
C ILE A 161 -0.62 -5.42 0.59
N ASP A 162 0.08 -5.64 1.71
CA ASP A 162 0.99 -6.77 1.86
C ASP A 162 0.26 -7.95 2.53
N GLU A 163 -0.06 -8.93 1.73
CA GLU A 163 -0.67 -10.19 2.19
C GLU A 163 0.38 -11.20 2.68
N ALA A 164 1.38 -10.78 3.42
CA ALA A 164 2.42 -11.65 3.96
C ALA A 164 1.90 -12.55 5.11
N HIS A 165 0.82 -13.27 4.86
CA HIS A 165 0.23 -14.21 5.80
C HIS A 165 1.15 -15.41 6.02
N ARG A 166 1.79 -15.45 7.16
CA ARG A 166 2.40 -16.66 7.70
C ARG A 166 1.44 -17.25 8.71
N GLY A 167 0.62 -18.21 8.33
CA GLY A 167 -0.17 -19.22 9.03
C GLY A 167 -0.25 -19.31 10.57
N THR A 168 -0.06 -18.21 11.29
CA THR A 168 -0.05 -18.16 12.76
C THR A 168 -1.29 -17.43 13.33
N ALA A 169 -2.07 -16.77 12.49
CA ALA A 169 -3.28 -16.08 12.92
C ALA A 169 -4.46 -17.05 13.04
N THR A 170 -5.35 -16.78 14.01
CA THR A 170 -6.61 -17.53 14.09
C THR A 170 -7.50 -17.19 12.89
N PRO A 171 -8.42 -18.08 12.46
CA PRO A 171 -9.34 -17.81 11.37
C PRO A 171 -10.14 -16.50 11.55
N GLN A 172 -10.49 -16.15 12.78
CA GLN A 172 -11.20 -14.91 13.10
C GLN A 172 -10.33 -13.67 12.85
N ALA A 173 -9.05 -13.73 13.21
CA ALA A 173 -8.11 -12.63 12.99
C ALA A 173 -7.83 -12.44 11.49
N GLU A 174 -7.68 -13.53 10.73
CA GLU A 174 -7.53 -13.48 9.27
C GLU A 174 -8.77 -12.86 8.59
N ASN A 175 -9.98 -13.28 8.98
CA ASN A 175 -11.23 -12.74 8.43
C ASN A 175 -11.37 -11.24 8.75
N ARG A 176 -10.99 -10.82 9.96
CA ARG A 176 -11.01 -9.40 10.35
C ARG A 176 -10.02 -8.58 9.52
N ALA A 177 -8.79 -9.03 9.38
CA ALA A 177 -7.78 -8.37 8.56
C ALA A 177 -8.24 -8.27 7.10
N GLN A 178 -8.78 -9.35 6.54
CA GLN A 178 -9.32 -9.37 5.19
C GLN A 178 -10.48 -8.38 5.02
N SER A 179 -11.41 -8.32 5.95
CA SER A 179 -12.53 -7.37 5.93
C SER A 179 -12.04 -5.93 5.95
N ILE A 180 -11.02 -5.62 6.77
CA ILE A 180 -10.42 -4.28 6.83
C ILE A 180 -9.71 -3.94 5.51
N MET A 181 -8.91 -4.86 4.95
CA MET A 181 -8.23 -4.66 3.67
C MET A 181 -9.22 -4.41 2.53
N GLN A 182 -10.36 -5.09 2.53
CA GLN A 182 -11.44 -4.87 1.55
C GLN A 182 -11.99 -3.44 1.57
N LYS A 183 -12.00 -2.75 2.72
CA LYS A 183 -12.46 -1.35 2.80
C LYS A 183 -11.63 -0.41 1.92
N PHE A 184 -10.34 -0.68 1.73
CA PHE A 184 -9.48 0.11 0.84
C PHE A 184 -9.82 -0.10 -0.64
N ILE A 185 -10.28 -1.29 -1.00
CA ILE A 185 -10.59 -1.66 -2.39
C ILE A 185 -12.05 -1.32 -2.75
N LYS A 186 -12.97 -1.47 -1.80
CA LYS A 186 -14.42 -1.32 -2.03
C LYS A 186 -15.01 -0.06 -1.42
N GLY A 187 -14.21 0.67 -0.62
CA GLY A 187 -14.70 1.76 0.22
C GLY A 187 -15.46 1.26 1.45
N SER A 188 -15.86 2.18 2.30
CA SER A 188 -16.69 1.95 3.48
C SER A 188 -17.57 3.16 3.75
N LYS A 189 -18.86 3.05 3.47
CA LYS A 189 -19.81 4.14 3.75
C LYS A 189 -19.92 4.41 5.25
N GLU A 190 -19.85 3.36 6.08
CA GLU A 190 -19.90 3.44 7.54
C GLU A 190 -18.74 4.28 8.09
N ASP A 191 -17.54 4.11 7.53
CA ASP A 191 -16.33 4.83 7.95
C ASP A 191 -16.13 6.15 7.19
N GLY A 192 -17.01 6.48 6.24
CA GLY A 192 -16.85 7.65 5.37
C GLY A 192 -15.66 7.53 4.39
N MET A 193 -15.18 6.31 4.14
CA MET A 193 -14.00 6.06 3.33
C MET A 193 -14.38 5.76 1.88
N PRO A 194 -13.86 6.53 0.91
CA PRO A 194 -14.05 6.22 -0.51
C PRO A 194 -13.23 4.99 -0.92
N ILE A 195 -13.50 4.46 -2.10
CA ILE A 195 -12.61 3.50 -2.75
C ILE A 195 -11.26 4.19 -2.99
N MET A 196 -10.16 3.54 -2.63
CA MET A 196 -8.83 4.12 -2.83
C MET A 196 -8.48 4.19 -4.32
N PRO A 197 -7.84 5.28 -4.77
CA PRO A 197 -7.61 5.54 -6.19
C PRO A 197 -6.77 4.46 -6.88
N LEU A 198 -5.69 4.04 -6.22
CA LEU A 198 -4.77 3.02 -6.71
C LEU A 198 -4.32 2.13 -5.57
N VAL A 199 -4.59 0.83 -5.73
CA VAL A 199 -4.21 -0.21 -4.76
C VAL A 199 -3.26 -1.19 -5.43
N ILE A 200 -2.13 -1.48 -4.78
CA ILE A 200 -1.15 -2.49 -5.20
C ILE A 200 -1.19 -3.63 -4.18
N GLY A 201 -1.69 -4.78 -4.58
CA GLY A 201 -1.65 -5.98 -3.75
C GLY A 201 -0.35 -6.73 -3.97
N VAL A 202 0.43 -6.94 -2.91
CA VAL A 202 1.71 -7.65 -2.93
C VAL A 202 1.53 -9.01 -2.27
N THR A 203 1.58 -10.10 -3.04
CA THR A 203 1.27 -11.43 -2.52
C THR A 203 2.17 -12.52 -3.09
N ALA A 204 2.38 -13.58 -2.31
CA ALA A 204 2.90 -14.85 -2.81
C ALA A 204 1.77 -15.83 -3.21
N THR A 205 0.53 -15.51 -2.83
CA THR A 205 -0.64 -16.39 -2.97
C THR A 205 -1.75 -15.68 -3.76
N PRO A 206 -1.75 -15.73 -5.10
CA PRO A 206 -2.70 -14.98 -5.93
C PRO A 206 -4.16 -15.20 -5.55
N GLN A 207 -4.52 -16.42 -5.13
CA GLN A 207 -5.89 -16.79 -4.78
C GLN A 207 -6.43 -15.99 -3.58
N ARG A 208 -5.57 -15.61 -2.63
CA ARG A 208 -5.97 -14.79 -1.49
C ARG A 208 -6.30 -13.36 -1.94
N PHE A 209 -5.42 -12.75 -2.71
CA PHE A 209 -5.68 -11.41 -3.24
C PHE A 209 -6.91 -11.38 -4.14
N GLN A 210 -7.16 -12.44 -4.93
CA GLN A 210 -8.38 -12.57 -5.73
C GLN A 210 -9.65 -12.51 -4.87
N ARG A 211 -9.64 -13.04 -3.65
CA ARG A 211 -10.79 -12.92 -2.73
C ARG A 211 -10.99 -11.49 -2.24
N LEU A 212 -9.90 -10.74 -2.02
CA LEU A 212 -10.00 -9.32 -1.61
C LEU A 212 -10.64 -8.47 -2.71
N VAL A 213 -10.32 -8.74 -3.97
CA VAL A 213 -10.81 -7.98 -5.13
C VAL A 213 -12.09 -8.57 -5.75
N ALA A 214 -12.62 -9.66 -5.19
CA ALA A 214 -13.88 -10.23 -5.64
C ALA A 214 -15.01 -9.19 -5.52
N ASP A 215 -15.86 -9.10 -6.57
CA ASP A 215 -16.99 -8.16 -6.63
C ASP A 215 -16.58 -6.67 -6.54
N THR A 216 -15.31 -6.33 -6.86
CA THR A 216 -14.91 -4.92 -7.00
C THR A 216 -15.32 -4.36 -8.36
N THR A 217 -15.58 -3.05 -8.40
CA THR A 217 -15.80 -2.30 -9.64
C THR A 217 -14.49 -1.82 -10.26
N SER A 218 -13.37 -1.97 -9.56
CA SER A 218 -12.05 -1.50 -9.99
C SER A 218 -11.51 -2.31 -11.17
N THR A 219 -10.82 -1.66 -12.09
CA THR A 219 -10.01 -2.33 -13.12
C THR A 219 -8.82 -3.01 -12.45
N ILE A 220 -8.62 -4.31 -12.72
CA ILE A 220 -7.54 -5.12 -12.13
C ILE A 220 -6.49 -5.41 -13.21
N GLN A 221 -5.25 -5.01 -12.93
CA GLN A 221 -4.06 -5.35 -13.72
C GLN A 221 -3.19 -6.34 -12.96
N LYS A 222 -2.40 -7.14 -13.67
CA LYS A 222 -1.58 -8.19 -13.05
C LYS A 222 -0.12 -8.04 -13.45
N VAL A 223 0.76 -8.20 -12.45
CA VAL A 223 2.21 -8.36 -12.61
C VAL A 223 2.61 -9.64 -11.88
N ALA A 224 3.39 -10.48 -12.51
CA ALA A 224 3.81 -11.74 -11.91
C ALA A 224 5.29 -12.01 -12.17
N VAL A 225 5.99 -12.39 -11.11
CA VAL A 225 7.32 -13.01 -11.22
C VAL A 225 7.10 -14.52 -11.36
N PRO A 226 7.59 -15.16 -12.41
CA PRO A 226 7.54 -16.62 -12.55
C PRO A 226 8.20 -17.31 -11.35
N PRO A 227 7.76 -18.54 -11.01
CA PRO A 227 8.36 -19.34 -9.96
C PRO A 227 9.78 -19.81 -10.31
#